data_fdcad87576549ece830e0ae992c996ff
#
_entry.id   fdcad87576549ece830e0ae992c996ff
#
_cell.length_a   1.000
_cell.length_b   1.000
_cell.length_c   1.000
_cell.angle_alpha   90.00
_cell.angle_beta   90.00
_cell.angle_gamma   90.00
#
_symmetry.space_group_name_H-M   'P 1'
#
loop_
_entity.id
_entity.type
_entity.pdbx_description
1 polymer ?
#
loop_
_entity_poly.entity_id
_entity_poly.type
_entity_poly.pdbx_seq_one_letter_code
_entity_poly.pdbx_strand_id
1 'polypeptide(L)'
;MVDSLTPAARLRRRVDAWTVRLRVAPRVVRIQRMTKKWGSCSTAGTVSLAIDLDEHDPGFQDFVIVHELLHLKVPTHGRLFRALMSVHVPN
;
A
#
# COMPACT_ATOMS: atom_id res chain seq x y z
N MET A 1 -22.17 -16.03 5.63
CA MET A 1 -21.87 -14.94 6.55
C MET A 1 -21.50 -13.68 5.78
N VAL A 2 -22.05 -12.57 6.16
CA VAL A 2 -21.77 -11.31 5.52
C VAL A 2 -20.43 -10.77 6.03
N ASP A 3 -19.61 -10.26 5.12
CA ASP A 3 -18.38 -9.59 5.49
C ASP A 3 -18.74 -8.26 6.16
N SER A 4 -18.45 -8.14 7.45
CA SER A 4 -18.76 -6.95 8.21
C SER A 4 -17.60 -5.96 8.28
N LEU A 5 -16.49 -6.21 7.58
CA LEU A 5 -15.36 -5.32 7.60
C LEU A 5 -15.67 -4.01 6.89
N THR A 6 -15.23 -2.92 7.48
CA THR A 6 -15.30 -1.61 6.83
C THR A 6 -14.28 -1.54 5.69
N PRO A 7 -14.43 -0.57 4.76
CA PRO A 7 -13.41 -0.37 3.74
C PRO A 7 -12.01 -0.17 4.34
N ALA A 8 -11.91 0.61 5.42
CA ALA A 8 -10.61 0.82 6.06
C ALA A 8 -10.04 -0.48 6.62
N ALA A 9 -10.89 -1.30 7.24
CA ALA A 9 -10.43 -2.58 7.81
C ALA A 9 -9.96 -3.53 6.71
N ARG A 10 -10.68 -3.58 5.58
CA ARG A 10 -10.25 -4.41 4.46
C ARG A 10 -8.90 -3.98 3.90
N LEU A 11 -8.71 -2.66 3.75
CA LEU A 11 -7.42 -2.15 3.28
C LEU A 11 -6.30 -2.45 4.29
N ARG A 12 -6.56 -2.31 5.59
CA ARG A 12 -5.55 -2.61 6.60
C ARG A 12 -5.13 -4.08 6.57
N ARG A 13 -6.07 -4.98 6.37
CA ARG A 13 -5.75 -6.40 6.24
C ARG A 13 -4.83 -6.66 5.05
N ARG A 14 -5.13 -6.00 3.93
CA ARG A 14 -4.31 -6.14 2.72
C ARG A 14 -2.91 -5.57 2.95
N VAL A 15 -2.82 -4.42 3.63
CA VAL A 15 -1.53 -3.84 3.99
C VAL A 15 -0.74 -4.79 4.88
N ASP A 16 -1.38 -5.36 5.91
CA ASP A 16 -0.69 -6.28 6.84
C ASP A 16 -0.10 -7.47 6.10
N ALA A 17 -0.84 -8.04 5.17
CA ALA A 17 -0.35 -9.17 4.38
C ALA A 17 0.89 -8.77 3.57
N TRP A 18 0.89 -7.58 2.99
CA TRP A 18 2.02 -7.11 2.21
C TRP A 18 3.22 -6.74 3.07
N THR A 19 3.01 -6.18 4.28
CA THR A 19 4.13 -5.87 5.17
C THR A 19 4.93 -7.12 5.52
N VAL A 20 4.23 -8.24 5.74
CA VAL A 20 4.88 -9.52 6.00
C VAL A 20 5.69 -9.97 4.79
N ARG A 21 5.09 -9.94 3.61
CA ARG A 21 5.74 -10.42 2.39
C ARG A 21 6.93 -9.55 2.00
N LEU A 22 6.81 -8.25 2.15
CA LEU A 22 7.86 -7.31 1.77
C LEU A 22 8.90 -7.12 2.89
N ARG A 23 8.61 -7.63 4.08
CA ARG A 23 9.48 -7.49 5.25
C ARG A 23 9.76 -6.02 5.56
N VAL A 24 8.68 -5.25 5.62
CA VAL A 24 8.75 -3.83 5.98
C VAL A 24 7.87 -3.59 7.20
N ALA A 25 8.16 -2.51 7.91
CA ALA A 25 7.41 -2.16 9.11
C ALA A 25 7.09 -0.68 9.09
N PRO A 26 5.95 -0.28 8.50
CA PRO A 26 5.56 1.12 8.57
C PRO A 26 5.34 1.53 10.03
N ARG A 27 5.73 2.76 10.37
CA ARG A 27 5.53 3.26 11.72
C ARG A 27 4.05 3.52 11.98
N VAL A 28 3.37 4.07 10.99
CA VAL A 28 1.95 4.40 11.06
C VAL A 28 1.33 4.11 9.71
N VAL A 29 0.15 3.51 9.71
CA VAL A 29 -0.66 3.35 8.49
C VAL A 29 -1.94 4.15 8.68
N ARG A 30 -2.20 5.09 7.79
CA ARG A 30 -3.40 5.92 7.80
C ARG A 30 -4.26 5.60 6.59
N ILE A 31 -5.52 5.34 6.84
CA ILE A 31 -6.51 5.14 5.77
C ILE A 31 -7.49 6.30 5.91
N GLN A 32 -7.52 7.16 4.91
CA GLN A 32 -8.27 8.42 5.01
C GLN A 32 -8.70 8.90 3.65
N ARG A 33 -9.57 9.89 3.62
CA ARG A 33 -9.96 10.49 2.36
C ARG A 33 -8.75 11.22 1.77
N MET A 34 -8.46 10.94 0.51
CA MET A 34 -7.41 11.63 -0.24
C MET A 34 -7.97 11.97 -1.61
N THR A 35 -7.71 13.19 -2.08
CA THR A 35 -8.35 13.70 -3.30
C THR A 35 -7.42 13.81 -4.49
N LYS A 36 -6.10 13.79 -4.28
CA LYS A 36 -5.13 14.00 -5.36
C LYS A 36 -4.24 12.82 -5.66
N LYS A 37 -4.26 11.81 -4.82
CA LYS A 37 -3.43 10.62 -5.01
C LYS A 37 -4.02 9.45 -4.25
N TRP A 38 -3.57 8.24 -4.58
CA TRP A 38 -4.07 7.02 -3.96
C TRP A 38 -3.31 6.64 -2.70
N GLY A 39 -2.08 7.12 -2.56
CA GLY A 39 -1.28 6.82 -1.40
C GLY A 39 -0.06 7.71 -1.30
N SER A 40 0.62 7.64 -0.16
CA SER A 40 1.87 8.35 0.06
C SER A 40 2.67 7.63 1.13
N CYS A 41 3.98 7.89 1.15
CA CYS A 41 4.87 7.37 2.17
C CYS A 41 5.81 8.48 2.59
N SER A 42 5.83 8.80 3.87
CA SER A 42 6.73 9.83 4.39
C SER A 42 8.07 9.22 4.78
N THR A 43 9.09 10.06 4.87
CA THR A 43 10.41 9.63 5.34
C THR A 43 10.38 9.20 6.80
N ALA A 44 9.37 9.62 7.55
CA ALA A 44 9.20 9.20 8.95
C ALA A 44 8.53 7.83 9.09
N GLY A 45 8.14 7.20 7.98
CA GLY A 45 7.55 5.88 8.02
C GLY A 45 6.02 5.84 8.10
N THR A 46 5.36 6.95 7.79
CA THR A 46 3.90 6.99 7.72
C THR A 46 3.45 6.67 6.30
N VAL A 47 2.66 5.61 6.16
CA VAL A 47 2.05 5.22 4.89
C VAL A 47 0.59 5.62 4.94
N SER A 48 0.14 6.41 3.97
CA SER A 48 -1.25 6.83 3.87
C SER A 48 -1.88 6.25 2.61
N LEU A 49 -3.13 5.81 2.72
CA LEU A 49 -3.89 5.27 1.60
C LEU A 49 -5.25 5.94 1.54
N ALA A 50 -5.72 6.19 0.32
CA ALA A 50 -7.06 6.71 0.11
C ALA A 50 -8.09 5.63 0.44
N ILE A 51 -9.09 5.98 1.24
CA ILE A 51 -10.10 5.00 1.67
C ILE A 51 -10.89 4.44 0.49
N ASP A 52 -11.13 5.23 -0.55
CA ASP A 52 -11.87 4.76 -1.74
C ASP A 52 -11.04 3.83 -2.64
N LEU A 53 -9.76 3.63 -2.31
CA LEU A 53 -8.96 2.58 -2.97
C LEU A 53 -9.65 1.21 -2.83
N ASP A 54 -10.38 1.00 -1.74
CA ASP A 54 -11.10 -0.24 -1.50
C ASP A 54 -12.15 -0.56 -2.58
N GLU A 55 -12.59 0.45 -3.33
CA GLU A 55 -13.59 0.28 -4.38
C GLU A 55 -12.99 -0.18 -5.71
N HIS A 56 -11.69 -0.22 -5.80
CA HIS A 56 -10.99 -0.59 -7.03
C HIS A 56 -10.64 -2.08 -7.03
N ASP A 57 -10.23 -2.59 -8.18
CA ASP A 57 -9.91 -4.01 -8.29
C ASP A 57 -8.71 -4.37 -7.42
N PRO A 58 -8.61 -5.64 -6.99
CA PRO A 58 -7.53 -6.06 -6.10
C PRO A 58 -6.12 -5.82 -6.66
N GLY A 59 -5.94 -5.98 -7.97
CA GLY A 59 -4.63 -5.75 -8.57
C GLY A 59 -4.18 -4.31 -8.44
N PHE A 60 -5.09 -3.36 -8.62
CA PHE A 60 -4.77 -1.96 -8.45
C PHE A 60 -4.49 -1.63 -6.99
N GLN A 61 -5.29 -2.19 -6.07
CA GLN A 61 -5.04 -2.03 -4.65
C GLN A 61 -3.64 -2.50 -4.28
N ASP A 62 -3.27 -3.69 -4.74
CA ASP A 62 -1.94 -4.24 -4.46
C ASP A 62 -0.85 -3.35 -5.04
N PHE A 63 -1.05 -2.86 -6.26
CA PHE A 63 -0.06 -1.97 -6.89
C PHE A 63 0.21 -0.75 -6.02
N VAL A 64 -0.85 -0.08 -5.57
CA VAL A 64 -0.70 1.14 -4.75
C VAL A 64 -0.04 0.81 -3.41
N ILE A 65 -0.51 -0.25 -2.75
CA ILE A 65 0.00 -0.64 -1.44
C ILE A 65 1.48 -0.99 -1.52
N VAL A 66 1.86 -1.84 -2.47
CA VAL A 66 3.25 -2.25 -2.63
C VAL A 66 4.13 -1.05 -2.98
N HIS A 67 3.64 -0.18 -3.86
CA HIS A 67 4.36 1.03 -4.24
C HIS A 67 4.74 1.86 -3.01
N GLU A 68 3.75 2.12 -2.14
CA GLU A 68 4.02 2.93 -0.96
C GLU A 68 4.87 2.20 0.08
N LEU A 69 4.62 0.92 0.31
CA LEU A 69 5.40 0.16 1.28
C LEU A 69 6.86 0.01 0.85
N LEU A 70 7.12 -0.13 -0.44
CA LEU A 70 8.49 -0.23 -0.92
C LEU A 70 9.30 1.03 -0.66
N HIS A 71 8.64 2.18 -0.59
CA HIS A 71 9.34 3.42 -0.26
C HIS A 71 9.94 3.42 1.15
N LEU A 72 9.50 2.50 2.01
CA LEU A 72 10.14 2.35 3.32
C LEU A 72 11.55 1.80 3.20
N LYS A 73 11.86 1.10 2.10
CA LYS A 73 13.19 0.53 1.85
C LYS A 73 13.94 1.26 0.75
N VAL A 74 13.23 1.69 -0.29
CA VAL A 74 13.84 2.25 -1.49
C VAL A 74 13.17 3.60 -1.76
N PRO A 75 13.77 4.70 -1.36
CA PRO A 75 13.12 6.01 -1.45
C PRO A 75 12.89 6.52 -2.87
N THR A 76 13.72 6.12 -3.82
CA THR A 76 13.62 6.65 -5.18
C THR A 76 13.03 5.63 -6.14
N HIS A 77 12.40 6.12 -7.21
CA HIS A 77 11.81 5.27 -8.24
C HIS A 77 12.83 4.81 -9.28
N GLY A 78 14.03 4.46 -8.83
CA GLY A 78 15.08 4.02 -9.73
C GLY A 78 14.95 2.58 -10.17
N ARG A 79 16.06 2.03 -10.69
CA ARG A 79 16.08 0.68 -11.24
C ARG A 79 15.67 -0.39 -10.22
N LEU A 80 16.21 -0.29 -9.01
CA LEU A 80 15.88 -1.25 -7.96
C LEU A 80 14.40 -1.22 -7.62
N PHE A 81 13.83 -0.03 -7.47
CA PHE A 81 12.41 0.12 -7.15
C PHE A 81 11.55 -0.56 -8.23
N ARG A 82 11.85 -0.27 -9.49
CA ARG A 82 11.08 -0.85 -10.60
C ARG A 82 11.22 -2.37 -10.66
N ALA A 83 12.42 -2.89 -10.39
CA ALA A 83 12.63 -4.33 -10.37
C ALA A 83 11.81 -4.99 -9.26
N LEU A 84 11.78 -4.40 -8.07
CA LEU A 84 11.00 -4.93 -6.96
C LEU A 84 9.50 -4.86 -7.24
N MET A 85 9.03 -3.78 -7.83
CA MET A 85 7.62 -3.69 -8.24
C MET A 85 7.27 -4.81 -9.20
N SER A 86 8.12 -5.08 -10.19
CA SER A 86 7.86 -6.14 -11.17
C SER A 86 7.81 -7.52 -10.55
N VAL A 87 8.60 -7.75 -9.51
CA VAL A 87 8.60 -9.04 -8.81
C VAL A 87 7.32 -9.25 -8.01
N HIS A 88 6.87 -8.23 -7.29
CA HIS A 88 5.75 -8.38 -6.38
C HIS A 88 4.40 -8.12 -7.02
N VAL A 89 4.33 -7.21 -7.95
CA VAL A 89 3.09 -6.90 -8.68
C VAL A 89 3.40 -6.84 -10.17
N PRO A 90 3.63 -8.01 -10.77
CA PRO A 90 3.96 -8.09 -12.20
C PRO A 90 2.78 -7.57 -13.01
N ASN A 91 3.07 -6.74 -13.99
CA ASN A 91 2.08 -6.27 -14.91
C ASN A 91 1.76 -4.79 -14.78
#